data_e4817e2e596f1769c7f73447f67543de
#
_entry.id   e4817e2e596f1769c7f73447f67543de
#
_cell.length_a   1.000
_cell.length_b   1.000
_cell.length_c   1.000
_cell.angle_alpha   90.00
_cell.angle_beta   90.00
_cell.angle_gamma   90.00
#
_symmetry.space_group_name_H-M   'P 1'
#
loop_
_entity.id
_entity.type
_entity.pdbx_description
1 polymer ?
#
loop_
_entity_poly.entity_id
_entity_poly.type
_entity_poly.pdbx_seq_one_letter_code
_entity_poly.pdbx_strand_id
1 'polypeptide(L)'
;DVCSSDLLTYEDQVTLILGAEIELAGPHGGSAHFLAYVPTVAAMEELSLFLSMAITNISLSSQRARLQIKDVNDFVTNELEGIFFPAHAFTPFKSVYGNCVQTLAELDASFPALELGLSSDSDLADRIPELGEMRFLSNSDAHSLPKIAREYNAFQLNVLDFAHLHRALCGDSDNFILANYGLDPRLGKYHRTYCPQCERVVVGDPPVTYCPDCGGQRVVVGVLDGITAIAHSKEPTHPAHRPPY
;
A
#
# COMPACT_ATOMS: atom_id res chain seq x y z
N ASP A 1 10.79 33.51 5.43
CA ASP A 1 11.41 32.42 4.67
C ASP A 1 11.39 31.17 5.54
N VAL A 2 10.32 30.42 5.46
CA VAL A 2 10.26 29.06 6.03
C VAL A 2 11.15 28.21 5.15
N CYS A 3 12.29 27.84 5.67
CA CYS A 3 13.26 27.00 5.00
C CYS A 3 12.62 25.62 4.79
N SER A 4 12.46 25.29 3.59
CA SER A 4 11.73 24.24 2.95
C SER A 4 12.33 22.85 3.05
N SER A 5 12.90 22.40 4.11
CA SER A 5 13.11 20.95 4.30
C SER A 5 13.53 20.66 5.73
N ASP A 6 12.55 20.34 6.55
CA ASP A 6 12.80 19.64 7.81
C ASP A 6 13.11 18.16 7.56
N LEU A 7 13.47 17.79 6.32
CA LEU A 7 13.91 16.44 6.00
C LEU A 7 15.26 16.22 6.66
N LEU A 8 15.32 15.21 7.52
CA LEU A 8 16.56 14.81 8.15
C LEU A 8 17.49 14.19 7.10
N THR A 9 18.63 14.80 6.84
CA THR A 9 19.68 14.22 5.98
C THR A 9 20.75 13.57 6.85
N TYR A 10 21.22 12.41 6.43
CA TYR A 10 22.34 11.72 7.04
C TYR A 10 23.52 11.72 6.05
N GLU A 11 24.63 12.35 6.46
CA GLU A 11 25.89 12.45 5.68
C GLU A 11 25.70 12.97 4.23
N ASP A 12 24.67 13.81 3.99
CA ASP A 12 24.28 14.32 2.67
C ASP A 12 23.99 13.22 1.61
N GLN A 13 23.82 11.98 2.03
CA GLN A 13 23.59 10.82 1.16
C GLN A 13 22.19 10.23 1.32
N VAL A 14 21.59 10.36 2.49
CA VAL A 14 20.28 9.80 2.79
C VAL A 14 19.35 10.91 3.27
N THR A 15 18.21 11.03 2.61
CA THR A 15 17.11 11.91 3.02
C THR A 15 15.99 11.07 3.59
N LEU A 16 15.55 11.39 4.81
CA LEU A 16 14.46 10.68 5.47
C LEU A 16 13.12 11.35 5.16
N ILE A 17 12.18 10.59 4.65
CA ILE A 17 10.78 10.99 4.50
C ILE A 17 10.02 10.50 5.74
N LEU A 18 9.30 11.39 6.38
CA LEU A 18 8.49 11.05 7.55
C LEU A 18 7.21 10.34 7.10
N GLY A 19 6.92 9.21 7.73
CA GLY A 19 5.73 8.43 7.41
C GLY A 19 5.25 7.56 8.57
N ALA A 20 3.98 7.18 8.49
CA ALA A 20 3.35 6.27 9.43
C ALA A 20 2.49 5.25 8.68
N GLU A 21 2.46 4.02 9.17
CA GLU A 21 1.49 3.01 8.75
C GLU A 21 0.33 3.00 9.74
N ILE A 22 -0.89 3.16 9.25
CA ILE A 22 -2.10 3.36 10.05
C ILE A 22 -3.10 2.25 9.71
N GLU A 23 -3.55 1.50 10.74
CA GLU A 23 -4.63 0.51 10.58
C GLU A 23 -5.98 1.19 10.77
N LEU A 24 -6.85 1.09 9.76
CA LEU A 24 -8.21 1.62 9.76
C LEU A 24 -9.25 0.52 9.47
N ALA A 25 -10.47 0.70 9.99
CA ALA A 25 -11.57 -0.20 9.68
C ALA A 25 -12.13 0.07 8.28
N GLY A 26 -12.38 -1.00 7.53
CA GLY A 26 -13.12 -0.94 6.29
C GLY A 26 -14.64 -0.86 6.52
N PRO A 27 -15.41 -0.46 5.49
CA PRO A 27 -16.85 -0.26 5.59
C PRO A 27 -17.63 -1.54 5.90
N HIS A 28 -17.08 -2.71 5.58
CA HIS A 28 -17.73 -4.02 5.73
C HIS A 28 -17.14 -4.87 6.86
N GLY A 29 -16.41 -4.26 7.79
CA GLY A 29 -15.92 -4.91 9.01
C GLY A 29 -14.49 -5.45 8.96
N GLY A 30 -13.81 -5.42 7.81
CA GLY A 30 -12.39 -5.71 7.70
C GLY A 30 -11.53 -4.54 8.20
N SER A 31 -10.21 -4.68 8.09
CA SER A 31 -9.28 -3.58 8.30
C SER A 31 -8.19 -3.56 7.24
N ALA A 32 -7.67 -2.38 6.95
CA ALA A 32 -6.56 -2.20 6.05
C ALA A 32 -5.52 -1.26 6.65
N HIS A 33 -4.29 -1.44 6.21
CA HIS A 33 -3.21 -0.53 6.47
C HIS A 33 -3.14 0.53 5.36
N PHE A 34 -2.81 1.74 5.79
CA PHE A 34 -2.57 2.87 4.91
C PHE A 34 -1.25 3.53 5.28
N LEU A 35 -0.54 4.02 4.30
CA LEU A 35 0.67 4.81 4.49
C LEU A 35 0.32 6.29 4.41
N ALA A 36 0.77 7.04 5.41
CA ALA A 36 0.73 8.49 5.44
C ALA A 36 2.16 9.02 5.38
N TYR A 37 2.51 9.78 4.36
CA TYR A 37 3.77 10.52 4.28
C TYR A 37 3.50 12.00 4.48
N VAL A 38 4.32 12.67 5.27
CA VAL A 38 4.13 14.08 5.62
C VAL A 38 5.42 14.89 5.41
N PRO A 39 5.29 16.20 5.07
CA PRO A 39 6.43 17.01 4.65
C PRO A 39 7.37 17.41 5.78
N THR A 40 6.87 17.54 7.02
CA THR A 40 7.63 18.13 8.13
C THR A 40 7.45 17.38 9.44
N VAL A 41 8.34 17.62 10.39
CA VAL A 41 8.21 17.10 11.77
C VAL A 41 6.94 17.64 12.43
N ALA A 42 6.61 18.93 12.23
CA ALA A 42 5.39 19.53 12.77
C ALA A 42 4.14 18.81 12.24
N ALA A 43 4.07 18.51 10.93
CA ALA A 43 2.96 17.74 10.34
C ALA A 43 2.88 16.33 10.93
N MET A 44 4.02 15.67 11.22
CA MET A 44 4.02 14.37 11.88
C MET A 44 3.55 14.44 13.34
N GLU A 45 3.89 15.50 14.05
CA GLU A 45 3.39 15.73 15.42
C GLU A 45 1.87 15.96 15.41
N GLU A 46 1.35 16.74 14.46
CA GLU A 46 -0.09 16.96 14.29
C GLU A 46 -0.81 15.66 13.92
N LEU A 47 -0.26 14.86 13.01
CA LEU A 47 -0.80 13.54 12.67
C LEU A 47 -0.82 12.62 13.91
N SER A 48 0.25 12.61 14.70
CA SER A 48 0.34 11.82 15.93
C SER A 48 -0.71 12.26 16.95
N LEU A 49 -0.92 13.57 17.10
CA LEU A 49 -1.94 14.11 17.98
C LEU A 49 -3.35 13.73 17.50
N PHE A 50 -3.64 13.88 16.21
CA PHE A 50 -4.92 13.49 15.62
C PHE A 50 -5.22 12.00 15.84
N LEU A 51 -4.27 11.11 15.58
CA LEU A 51 -4.42 9.67 15.79
C LEU A 51 -4.57 9.31 17.27
N SER A 52 -3.89 10.02 18.17
CA SER A 52 -3.93 9.75 19.61
C SER A 52 -5.34 9.86 20.21
N MET A 53 -6.20 10.69 19.62
CA MET A 53 -7.60 10.83 20.04
C MET A 53 -8.46 9.61 19.70
N ALA A 54 -8.00 8.78 18.76
CA ALA A 54 -8.74 7.63 18.25
C ALA A 54 -8.10 6.27 18.58
N ILE A 55 -6.97 6.28 19.28
CA ILE A 55 -6.21 5.09 19.69
C ILE A 55 -6.23 5.01 21.23
N THR A 56 -6.46 3.81 21.77
CA THR A 56 -6.57 3.62 23.23
C THR A 56 -5.21 3.69 23.92
N ASN A 57 -4.14 3.22 23.27
CA ASN A 57 -2.79 3.22 23.81
C ASN A 57 -1.76 3.52 22.71
N ILE A 58 -1.36 4.77 22.64
CA ILE A 58 -0.42 5.27 21.63
C ILE A 58 1.01 4.65 21.74
N SER A 59 1.34 4.03 22.86
CA SER A 59 2.62 3.35 23.06
C SER A 59 2.66 1.92 22.46
N LEU A 60 1.54 1.41 21.99
CA LEU A 60 1.48 0.12 21.31
C LEU A 60 1.50 0.33 19.80
N SER A 61 2.48 -0.24 19.12
CA SER A 61 2.44 -0.42 17.68
C SER A 61 1.30 -1.39 17.32
N SER A 62 0.58 -1.25 16.25
CA SER A 62 -0.45 -2.19 15.78
C SER A 62 -1.85 -2.01 16.39
N GLN A 63 -2.20 -0.83 16.86
CA GLN A 63 -3.58 -0.52 17.20
C GLN A 63 -4.33 0.07 16.02
N ARG A 64 -5.54 -0.45 15.79
CA ARG A 64 -6.45 0.14 14.82
C ARG A 64 -7.00 1.46 15.34
N ALA A 65 -6.84 2.54 14.58
CA ALA A 65 -7.46 3.82 14.87
C ALA A 65 -8.98 3.76 14.61
N ARG A 66 -9.76 4.36 15.53
CA ARG A 66 -11.22 4.43 15.41
C ARG A 66 -11.65 5.67 14.64
N LEU A 67 -11.17 5.75 13.40
CA LEU A 67 -11.43 6.84 12.44
C LEU A 67 -11.93 6.24 11.13
N GLN A 68 -12.67 7.05 10.37
CA GLN A 68 -13.04 6.69 9.01
C GLN A 68 -11.84 6.92 8.09
N ILE A 69 -11.71 6.07 7.07
CA ILE A 69 -10.62 6.18 6.07
C ILE A 69 -10.65 7.55 5.41
N LYS A 70 -11.84 8.03 5.06
CA LYS A 70 -12.04 9.37 4.48
C LYS A 70 -11.51 10.48 5.38
N ASP A 71 -11.82 10.45 6.67
CA ASP A 71 -11.41 11.52 7.60
C ASP A 71 -9.88 11.58 7.73
N VAL A 72 -9.22 10.42 7.76
CA VAL A 72 -7.75 10.36 7.80
C VAL A 72 -7.15 10.80 6.48
N ASN A 73 -7.73 10.38 5.35
CA ASN A 73 -7.30 10.84 4.03
C ASN A 73 -7.40 12.36 3.91
N ASP A 74 -8.56 12.93 4.24
CA ASP A 74 -8.80 14.37 4.15
C ASP A 74 -7.85 15.15 5.08
N PHE A 75 -7.63 14.66 6.30
CA PHE A 75 -6.70 15.29 7.24
C PHE A 75 -5.26 15.27 6.72
N VAL A 76 -4.77 14.12 6.26
CA VAL A 76 -3.39 14.00 5.75
C VAL A 76 -3.19 14.83 4.48
N THR A 77 -4.14 14.80 3.55
CA THR A 77 -3.96 15.44 2.25
C THR A 77 -4.26 16.93 2.25
N ASN A 78 -5.29 17.39 2.98
CA ASN A 78 -5.75 18.77 2.92
C ASN A 78 -5.17 19.64 4.05
N GLU A 79 -4.98 19.08 5.26
CA GLU A 79 -4.49 19.85 6.41
C GLU A 79 -2.96 19.74 6.56
N LEU A 80 -2.40 18.55 6.28
CA LEU A 80 -0.96 18.32 6.44
C LEU A 80 -0.16 18.40 5.14
N GLU A 81 -0.82 18.63 4.00
CA GLU A 81 -0.19 18.61 2.67
C GLU A 81 0.59 17.32 2.41
N GLY A 82 0.13 16.24 3.00
CA GLY A 82 0.73 14.91 2.95
C GLY A 82 0.23 14.05 1.80
N ILE A 83 0.70 12.81 1.78
CA ILE A 83 0.27 11.78 0.82
C ILE A 83 -0.30 10.62 1.62
N PHE A 84 -1.50 10.14 1.22
CA PHE A 84 -2.16 9.03 1.87
C PHE A 84 -2.57 7.99 0.84
N PHE A 85 -2.25 6.70 1.08
CA PHE A 85 -2.54 5.63 0.14
C PHE A 85 -2.52 4.25 0.80
N PRO A 86 -3.19 3.23 0.19
CA PRO A 86 -3.21 1.86 0.71
C PRO A 86 -1.82 1.21 0.75
N ALA A 87 -1.49 0.58 1.89
CA ALA A 87 -0.31 -0.27 2.07
C ALA A 87 -0.62 -1.70 1.62
N HIS A 88 0.37 -2.40 1.05
CA HIS A 88 0.34 -3.83 0.65
C HIS A 88 -1.07 -4.30 0.23
N ALA A 89 -1.65 -3.63 -0.77
CA ALA A 89 -3.08 -3.58 -1.07
C ALA A 89 -3.78 -4.92 -1.29
N PHE A 90 -3.05 -5.99 -1.58
CA PHE A 90 -3.60 -7.28 -1.99
C PHE A 90 -3.36 -8.42 -0.98
N THR A 91 -2.63 -8.19 0.11
CA THR A 91 -2.38 -9.23 1.11
C THR A 91 -3.70 -9.72 1.73
N PRO A 92 -3.82 -11.00 2.12
CA PRO A 92 -5.08 -11.53 2.70
C PRO A 92 -5.51 -10.86 3.99
N PHE A 93 -4.60 -10.18 4.67
CA PHE A 93 -4.82 -9.55 5.96
C PHE A 93 -4.48 -8.07 5.92
N LYS A 94 -5.32 -7.27 6.55
CA LYS A 94 -5.09 -5.83 6.78
C LYS A 94 -4.78 -5.05 5.50
N SER A 95 -5.46 -5.40 4.41
CA SER A 95 -5.31 -4.73 3.12
C SER A 95 -6.65 -4.37 2.53
N VAL A 96 -6.65 -3.43 1.59
CA VAL A 96 -7.89 -2.96 0.98
C VAL A 96 -8.61 -4.07 0.21
N TYR A 97 -7.96 -4.74 -0.73
CA TYR A 97 -8.58 -5.78 -1.55
C TYR A 97 -8.62 -7.16 -0.89
N GLY A 98 -7.71 -7.45 0.03
CA GLY A 98 -7.69 -8.75 0.68
C GLY A 98 -8.68 -8.89 1.83
N ASN A 99 -9.15 -7.77 2.43
CA ASN A 99 -9.90 -7.84 3.68
C ASN A 99 -10.97 -6.76 3.89
N CYS A 100 -11.02 -5.71 3.07
CA CYS A 100 -11.92 -4.59 3.31
C CYS A 100 -12.99 -4.39 2.25
N VAL A 101 -12.62 -4.32 0.97
CA VAL A 101 -13.50 -3.92 -0.12
C VAL A 101 -13.22 -4.74 -1.38
N GLN A 102 -14.14 -4.71 -2.32
CA GLN A 102 -13.93 -5.26 -3.65
C GLN A 102 -13.53 -4.19 -4.66
N THR A 103 -13.90 -2.94 -4.41
CA THR A 103 -13.51 -1.77 -5.20
C THR A 103 -13.11 -0.62 -4.28
N LEU A 104 -12.14 0.21 -4.69
CA LEU A 104 -11.72 1.38 -3.90
C LEU A 104 -12.82 2.44 -3.78
N ALA A 105 -13.77 2.47 -4.70
CA ALA A 105 -14.93 3.37 -4.64
C ALA A 105 -15.76 3.21 -3.35
N GLU A 106 -15.71 2.03 -2.71
CA GLU A 106 -16.40 1.77 -1.44
C GLU A 106 -15.79 2.52 -0.25
N LEU A 107 -14.57 3.06 -0.39
CA LEU A 107 -13.86 3.76 0.68
C LEU A 107 -14.21 5.26 0.79
N ASP A 108 -14.95 5.80 -0.18
CA ASP A 108 -15.28 7.25 -0.27
C ASP A 108 -14.03 8.15 -0.13
N ALA A 109 -12.91 7.68 -0.67
CA ALA A 109 -11.62 8.35 -0.66
C ALA A 109 -10.88 8.11 -1.98
N SER A 110 -10.05 9.06 -2.38
CA SER A 110 -9.21 8.95 -3.59
C SER A 110 -7.74 8.90 -3.20
N PHE A 111 -6.99 8.03 -3.86
CA PHE A 111 -5.59 7.79 -3.56
C PHE A 111 -4.74 8.00 -4.82
N PRO A 112 -3.62 8.74 -4.73
CA PRO A 112 -2.74 8.95 -5.89
C PRO A 112 -1.89 7.72 -6.20
N ALA A 113 -1.64 6.90 -5.19
CA ALA A 113 -0.75 5.75 -5.27
C ALA A 113 -1.32 4.54 -4.52
N LEU A 114 -0.65 3.40 -4.70
CA LEU A 114 -0.97 2.15 -4.03
C LEU A 114 0.31 1.33 -3.88
N GLU A 115 0.54 0.75 -2.71
CA GLU A 115 1.63 -0.18 -2.51
C GLU A 115 1.21 -1.60 -2.89
N LEU A 116 2.01 -2.24 -3.75
CA LEU A 116 1.73 -3.58 -4.28
C LEU A 116 1.87 -4.66 -3.21
N GLY A 117 2.89 -4.56 -2.35
CA GLY A 117 3.27 -5.59 -1.38
C GLY A 117 4.03 -6.76 -2.02
N LEU A 118 4.64 -7.59 -1.18
CA LEU A 118 5.63 -8.61 -1.57
C LEU A 118 5.09 -9.79 -2.40
N SER A 119 3.79 -9.94 -2.54
CA SER A 119 3.16 -11.06 -3.25
C SER A 119 2.43 -10.62 -4.51
N SER A 120 2.63 -9.37 -4.94
CA SER A 120 2.03 -8.77 -6.13
C SER A 120 3.08 -8.00 -6.93
N ASP A 121 2.77 -7.71 -8.16
CA ASP A 121 3.51 -6.89 -9.11
C ASP A 121 2.55 -6.03 -9.93
N SER A 122 3.08 -5.21 -10.82
CA SER A 122 2.28 -4.39 -11.73
C SER A 122 1.47 -5.23 -12.73
N ASP A 123 1.97 -6.39 -13.15
CA ASP A 123 1.25 -7.28 -14.06
C ASP A 123 -0.03 -7.82 -13.41
N LEU A 124 0.01 -8.15 -12.13
CA LEU A 124 -1.17 -8.59 -11.39
C LEU A 124 -2.12 -7.43 -11.11
N ALA A 125 -1.61 -6.29 -10.65
CA ALA A 125 -2.43 -5.15 -10.29
C ALA A 125 -3.12 -4.49 -11.50
N ASP A 126 -2.44 -4.40 -12.65
CA ASP A 126 -2.98 -3.81 -13.89
C ASP A 126 -4.06 -4.67 -14.58
N ARG A 127 -4.45 -5.80 -13.98
CA ARG A 127 -5.68 -6.54 -14.33
C ARG A 127 -6.94 -5.91 -13.74
N ILE A 128 -6.79 -4.95 -12.83
CA ILE A 128 -7.88 -4.24 -12.14
C ILE A 128 -7.99 -2.84 -12.74
N PRO A 129 -9.01 -2.54 -13.57
CA PRO A 129 -9.07 -1.29 -14.36
C PRO A 129 -9.11 -0.01 -13.51
N GLU A 130 -9.72 -0.05 -12.31
CA GLU A 130 -9.80 1.12 -11.44
C GLU A 130 -8.42 1.62 -10.96
N LEU A 131 -7.36 0.79 -11.06
CA LEU A 131 -6.00 1.13 -10.67
C LEU A 131 -5.20 1.82 -11.80
N GLY A 132 -5.78 1.95 -13.00
CA GLY A 132 -5.07 2.45 -14.17
C GLY A 132 -4.44 3.83 -14.01
N GLU A 133 -5.04 4.73 -13.23
CA GLU A 133 -4.52 6.08 -13.00
C GLU A 133 -3.58 6.18 -11.78
N MET A 134 -3.54 5.16 -10.93
CA MET A 134 -2.74 5.19 -9.72
C MET A 134 -1.26 4.90 -9.98
N ARG A 135 -0.39 5.43 -9.13
CA ARG A 135 1.04 5.10 -9.12
C ARG A 135 1.28 3.89 -8.23
N PHE A 136 2.07 2.91 -8.72
CA PHE A 136 2.40 1.73 -7.93
C PHE A 136 3.75 1.87 -7.25
N LEU A 137 3.80 1.44 -6.00
CA LEU A 137 5.00 1.42 -5.17
C LEU A 137 5.32 -0.01 -4.74
N SER A 138 6.59 -0.35 -4.76
CA SER A 138 7.15 -1.59 -4.21
C SER A 138 8.02 -1.21 -3.02
N ASN A 139 7.45 -1.24 -1.82
CA ASN A 139 8.18 -0.93 -0.61
C ASN A 139 8.58 -2.22 0.12
N SER A 140 9.63 -2.13 0.92
CA SER A 140 10.22 -3.31 1.55
C SER A 140 9.39 -3.93 2.67
N ASP A 141 8.44 -3.21 3.25
CA ASP A 141 7.69 -3.63 4.45
C ASP A 141 8.63 -4.25 5.50
N ALA A 142 9.70 -3.51 5.82
CA ALA A 142 10.84 -4.02 6.56
C ALA A 142 10.59 -3.98 8.07
N HIS A 143 10.47 -5.16 8.69
CA HIS A 143 10.37 -5.33 10.14
C HIS A 143 11.74 -5.64 10.80
N SER A 144 12.83 -5.55 10.05
CA SER A 144 14.20 -5.75 10.55
C SER A 144 15.23 -5.17 9.59
N LEU A 145 16.39 -4.78 10.10
CA LEU A 145 17.46 -4.17 9.32
C LEU A 145 17.85 -4.94 8.04
N PRO A 146 18.01 -6.28 8.05
CA PRO A 146 18.36 -7.03 6.84
C PRO A 146 17.28 -7.02 5.75
N LYS A 147 16.07 -6.55 6.05
CA LYS A 147 14.96 -6.49 5.09
C LYS A 147 14.78 -5.10 4.48
N ILE A 148 15.49 -4.09 4.97
CA ILE A 148 15.46 -2.74 4.39
C ILE A 148 15.94 -2.81 2.94
N ALA A 149 15.21 -2.15 2.05
CA ALA A 149 15.49 -2.09 0.62
C ALA A 149 15.52 -3.46 -0.10
N ARG A 150 14.86 -4.50 0.44
CA ARG A 150 14.62 -5.75 -0.30
C ARG A 150 13.71 -5.53 -1.51
N GLU A 151 12.84 -4.54 -1.42
CA GLU A 151 12.07 -3.93 -2.49
C GLU A 151 12.19 -2.41 -2.36
N TYR A 152 12.21 -1.71 -3.47
CA TYR A 152 12.37 -0.26 -3.51
C TYR A 152 11.91 0.33 -4.84
N ASN A 153 11.80 1.65 -4.89
CA ASN A 153 11.39 2.39 -6.07
C ASN A 153 12.50 3.36 -6.49
N ALA A 154 12.73 3.48 -7.78
CA ALA A 154 13.56 4.55 -8.34
C ALA A 154 12.67 5.69 -8.82
N PHE A 155 13.02 6.91 -8.45
CA PHE A 155 12.31 8.12 -8.86
C PHE A 155 13.21 9.01 -9.71
N GLN A 156 12.62 9.64 -10.71
CA GLN A 156 13.16 10.83 -11.34
C GLN A 156 12.55 12.03 -10.64
N LEU A 157 13.37 12.81 -9.93
CA LEU A 157 12.93 14.02 -9.24
C LEU A 157 13.84 15.19 -9.66
N ASN A 158 13.25 16.36 -9.90
CA ASN A 158 13.99 17.57 -10.21
C ASN A 158 14.76 18.09 -8.99
N VAL A 159 14.17 17.94 -7.79
CA VAL A 159 14.79 18.23 -6.51
C VAL A 159 14.49 17.09 -5.55
N LEU A 160 15.45 16.71 -4.72
CA LEU A 160 15.22 15.69 -3.68
C LEU A 160 14.57 16.33 -2.46
N ASP A 161 13.26 16.50 -2.52
CA ASP A 161 12.44 16.99 -1.42
C ASP A 161 11.05 16.31 -1.42
N PHE A 162 10.26 16.57 -0.37
CA PHE A 162 8.91 16.02 -0.24
C PHE A 162 7.97 16.50 -1.34
N ALA A 163 8.05 17.78 -1.74
CA ALA A 163 7.15 18.35 -2.72
C ALA A 163 7.30 17.69 -4.11
N HIS A 164 8.53 17.36 -4.52
CA HIS A 164 8.78 16.67 -5.78
C HIS A 164 8.41 15.19 -5.70
N LEU A 165 8.61 14.52 -4.56
CA LEU A 165 8.08 13.18 -4.33
C LEU A 165 6.54 13.17 -4.40
N HIS A 166 5.88 14.13 -3.76
CA HIS A 166 4.42 14.28 -3.82
C HIS A 166 3.94 14.41 -5.27
N ARG A 167 4.58 15.29 -6.06
CA ARG A 167 4.27 15.45 -7.49
C ARG A 167 4.44 14.16 -8.26
N ALA A 168 5.52 13.42 -8.02
CA ALA A 168 5.78 12.15 -8.69
C ALA A 168 4.66 11.12 -8.45
N LEU A 169 4.10 11.10 -7.23
CA LEU A 169 2.99 10.22 -6.87
C LEU A 169 1.64 10.72 -7.38
N CYS A 170 1.49 12.03 -7.58
CA CYS A 170 0.27 12.63 -8.11
C CYS A 170 0.23 12.77 -9.65
N GLY A 171 1.27 12.31 -10.37
CA GLY A 171 1.23 12.23 -11.83
C GLY A 171 1.82 13.42 -12.57
N ASP A 172 2.83 14.06 -12.01
CA ASP A 172 3.64 15.08 -12.69
C ASP A 172 4.45 14.46 -13.84
N SER A 173 4.69 15.23 -14.91
CA SER A 173 5.46 14.79 -16.07
C SER A 173 6.98 14.86 -15.87
N ASP A 174 7.44 15.73 -14.99
CA ASP A 174 8.86 16.01 -14.75
C ASP A 174 9.38 15.27 -13.51
N ASN A 175 8.47 14.79 -12.67
CA ASN A 175 8.74 14.01 -11.48
C ASN A 175 7.90 12.74 -11.54
N PHE A 176 8.54 11.58 -11.59
CA PHE A 176 7.81 10.32 -11.79
C PHE A 176 8.58 9.11 -11.22
N ILE A 177 7.89 7.99 -11.09
CA ILE A 177 8.50 6.70 -10.75
C ILE A 177 9.19 6.17 -12.01
N LEU A 178 10.52 6.03 -11.94
CA LEU A 178 11.34 5.52 -13.04
C LEU A 178 11.26 3.99 -13.14
N ALA A 179 11.28 3.30 -12.01
CA ALA A 179 11.18 1.83 -11.94
C ALA A 179 10.73 1.38 -10.54
N ASN A 180 10.04 0.25 -10.49
CA ASN A 180 9.80 -0.51 -9.27
C ASN A 180 10.75 -1.73 -9.26
N TYR A 181 11.38 -1.99 -8.13
CA TYR A 181 12.26 -3.13 -7.92
C TYR A 181 11.68 -4.01 -6.83
N GLY A 182 11.07 -5.09 -7.23
CA GLY A 182 10.42 -6.06 -6.34
C GLY A 182 10.98 -7.47 -6.48
N LEU A 183 10.62 -8.32 -5.53
CA LEU A 183 10.88 -9.75 -5.59
C LEU A 183 9.83 -10.42 -6.48
N ASP A 184 10.16 -11.58 -7.02
CA ASP A 184 9.15 -12.39 -7.73
C ASP A 184 7.95 -12.67 -6.80
N PRO A 185 6.73 -12.22 -7.15
CA PRO A 185 5.54 -12.36 -6.30
C PRO A 185 5.27 -13.78 -5.84
N ARG A 186 5.71 -14.79 -6.62
CA ARG A 186 5.59 -16.22 -6.30
C ARG A 186 6.40 -16.63 -5.07
N LEU A 187 7.41 -15.86 -4.68
CA LEU A 187 8.17 -16.04 -3.45
C LEU A 187 7.42 -15.54 -2.21
N GLY A 188 6.40 -14.72 -2.40
CA GLY A 188 5.57 -14.19 -1.33
C GLY A 188 4.77 -15.28 -0.63
N LYS A 189 4.80 -15.28 0.70
CA LYS A 189 4.08 -16.24 1.55
C LYS A 189 2.60 -16.36 1.21
N TYR A 190 2.01 -15.26 0.76
CA TYR A 190 0.57 -15.15 0.50
C TYR A 190 0.23 -15.16 -0.99
N HIS A 191 1.14 -15.56 -1.85
CA HIS A 191 0.89 -15.55 -3.30
C HIS A 191 -0.29 -16.44 -3.69
N ARG A 192 -0.38 -17.66 -3.13
CA ARG A 192 -1.45 -18.62 -3.42
C ARG A 192 -2.32 -18.88 -2.20
N THR A 193 -3.55 -19.29 -2.45
CA THR A 193 -4.52 -19.67 -1.42
C THR A 193 -4.00 -20.80 -0.54
N TYR A 194 -4.15 -20.64 0.77
CA TYR A 194 -3.72 -21.60 1.79
C TYR A 194 -4.93 -22.13 2.55
N CYS A 195 -4.98 -23.44 2.74
CA CYS A 195 -5.99 -24.11 3.55
C CYS A 195 -5.45 -24.40 4.96
N PRO A 196 -5.97 -23.72 6.01
CA PRO A 196 -5.52 -23.98 7.39
C PRO A 196 -5.88 -25.38 7.90
N GLN A 197 -6.97 -25.98 7.39
CA GLN A 197 -7.41 -27.32 7.80
C GLN A 197 -6.52 -28.42 7.23
N CYS A 198 -6.04 -28.25 5.98
CA CYS A 198 -5.14 -29.19 5.32
C CYS A 198 -3.66 -28.82 5.51
N GLU A 199 -3.40 -27.67 6.14
CA GLU A 199 -2.06 -27.10 6.39
C GLU A 199 -1.18 -27.01 5.12
N ARG A 200 -1.79 -26.65 3.98
CA ARG A 200 -1.08 -26.57 2.69
C ARG A 200 -1.63 -25.50 1.74
N VAL A 201 -0.79 -25.12 0.81
CA VAL A 201 -1.19 -24.32 -0.34
C VAL A 201 -2.13 -25.14 -1.21
N VAL A 202 -3.25 -24.55 -1.61
CA VAL A 202 -4.22 -25.19 -2.50
C VAL A 202 -3.73 -25.10 -3.94
N VAL A 203 -3.64 -26.25 -4.60
CA VAL A 203 -3.27 -26.34 -6.02
C VAL A 203 -4.53 -26.27 -6.87
N GLY A 204 -4.51 -25.44 -7.89
CA GLY A 204 -5.63 -25.26 -8.84
C GLY A 204 -5.42 -24.02 -9.72
N ASP A 205 -6.23 -23.90 -10.75
CA ASP A 205 -6.24 -22.70 -11.59
C ASP A 205 -6.91 -21.55 -10.85
N PRO A 206 -6.32 -20.34 -10.83
CA PRO A 206 -6.93 -19.18 -10.20
C PRO A 206 -8.26 -18.77 -10.90
N PRO A 207 -9.25 -18.27 -10.12
CA PRO A 207 -9.22 -18.02 -8.68
C PRO A 207 -9.58 -19.25 -7.83
N VAL A 208 -8.78 -19.55 -6.80
CA VAL A 208 -9.05 -20.60 -5.83
C VAL A 208 -9.58 -19.96 -4.54
N THR A 209 -10.86 -20.12 -4.25
CA THR A 209 -11.54 -19.51 -3.10
C THR A 209 -12.07 -20.52 -2.07
N TYR A 210 -11.82 -21.81 -2.29
CA TYR A 210 -12.13 -22.91 -1.37
C TYR A 210 -11.09 -24.02 -1.51
N CYS A 211 -11.05 -24.93 -0.55
CA CYS A 211 -10.15 -26.09 -0.62
C CYS A 211 -10.89 -27.29 -1.24
N PRO A 212 -10.51 -27.78 -2.41
CA PRO A 212 -11.14 -28.94 -3.04
C PRO A 212 -10.91 -30.26 -2.29
N ASP A 213 -9.84 -30.37 -1.51
CA ASP A 213 -9.48 -31.61 -0.81
C ASP A 213 -10.37 -31.89 0.41
N CYS A 214 -10.68 -30.85 1.21
CA CYS A 214 -11.53 -31.00 2.41
C CYS A 214 -12.91 -30.35 2.24
N GLY A 215 -13.19 -29.72 1.09
CA GLY A 215 -14.42 -28.97 0.85
C GLY A 215 -14.54 -27.67 1.68
N GLY A 216 -13.50 -27.31 2.43
CA GLY A 216 -13.50 -26.17 3.35
C GLY A 216 -13.54 -24.84 2.63
N GLN A 217 -14.45 -23.96 3.07
CA GLN A 217 -14.54 -22.57 2.59
C GLN A 217 -13.71 -21.60 3.44
N ARG A 218 -13.19 -22.03 4.59
CA ARG A 218 -12.33 -21.23 5.46
C ARG A 218 -10.88 -21.33 4.99
N VAL A 219 -10.58 -20.70 3.87
CA VAL A 219 -9.24 -20.60 3.32
C VAL A 219 -8.69 -19.19 3.48
N VAL A 220 -7.38 -19.05 3.49
CA VAL A 220 -6.69 -17.77 3.34
C VAL A 220 -6.49 -17.57 1.84
N VAL A 221 -7.33 -16.74 1.23
CA VAL A 221 -7.27 -16.48 -0.22
C VAL A 221 -5.95 -15.79 -0.55
N GLY A 222 -5.19 -16.39 -1.46
CA GLY A 222 -3.90 -15.85 -1.89
C GLY A 222 -4.04 -14.63 -2.80
N VAL A 223 -2.97 -13.85 -2.92
CA VAL A 223 -2.95 -12.60 -3.70
C VAL A 223 -3.32 -12.85 -5.18
N LEU A 224 -2.71 -13.85 -5.82
CA LEU A 224 -3.05 -14.20 -7.20
C LEU A 224 -4.52 -14.61 -7.34
N ASP A 225 -5.01 -15.41 -6.42
CA ASP A 225 -6.39 -15.90 -6.44
C ASP A 225 -7.38 -14.75 -6.17
N GLY A 226 -7.07 -13.86 -5.21
CA GLY A 226 -7.87 -12.69 -4.88
C GLY A 226 -7.94 -11.69 -6.04
N ILE A 227 -6.80 -11.31 -6.61
CA ILE A 227 -6.75 -10.42 -7.78
C ILE A 227 -7.52 -11.05 -8.95
N THR A 228 -7.31 -12.34 -9.23
CA THR A 228 -8.01 -13.02 -10.34
C THR A 228 -9.53 -13.04 -10.15
N ALA A 229 -10.01 -13.08 -8.88
CA ALA A 229 -11.43 -13.06 -8.59
C ALA A 229 -12.12 -11.70 -8.88
N ILE A 230 -11.39 -10.60 -8.76
CA ILE A 230 -11.89 -9.23 -8.97
C ILE A 230 -11.42 -8.60 -10.30
N ALA A 231 -10.45 -9.22 -10.96
CA ALA A 231 -9.90 -8.72 -12.22
C ALA A 231 -10.94 -8.83 -13.35
N HIS A 232 -10.95 -7.83 -14.22
CA HIS A 232 -11.80 -7.83 -15.43
C HIS A 232 -11.11 -8.49 -16.62
N SER A 233 -9.79 -8.68 -16.58
CA SER A 233 -8.99 -9.29 -17.63
C SER A 233 -7.98 -10.30 -17.05
N LYS A 234 -7.62 -11.29 -17.86
CA LYS A 234 -6.50 -12.20 -17.54
C LYS A 234 -5.15 -11.56 -17.86
N GLU A 235 -5.12 -10.68 -18.84
CA GLU A 235 -3.92 -9.97 -19.26
C GLU A 235 -3.91 -8.56 -18.67
N PRO A 236 -2.74 -8.08 -18.22
CA PRO A 236 -2.62 -6.72 -17.71
C PRO A 236 -2.81 -5.68 -18.83
N THR A 237 -3.30 -4.51 -18.45
CA THR A 237 -3.35 -3.34 -19.34
C THR A 237 -2.49 -2.25 -18.71
N HIS A 238 -1.23 -2.18 -19.12
CA HIS A 238 -0.29 -1.19 -18.58
C HIS A 238 -0.55 0.19 -19.17
N PRO A 239 -0.90 1.20 -18.36
CA PRO A 239 -0.96 2.56 -18.83
C PRO A 239 0.44 3.10 -19.13
N ALA A 240 0.53 4.12 -20.00
CA ALA A 240 1.82 4.67 -20.47
C ALA A 240 2.75 5.18 -19.35
N HIS A 241 2.20 5.53 -18.20
CA HIS A 241 2.96 6.01 -17.06
C HIS A 241 3.43 4.88 -16.12
N ARG A 242 3.06 3.62 -16.39
CA ARG A 242 3.47 2.50 -15.54
C ARG A 242 4.97 2.23 -15.72
N PRO A 243 5.77 2.32 -14.65
CA PRO A 243 7.19 1.99 -14.75
C PRO A 243 7.39 0.48 -14.89
N PRO A 244 8.54 0.05 -15.41
CA PRO A 244 8.91 -1.37 -15.39
C PRO A 244 9.02 -1.88 -13.95
N TYR A 245 8.64 -3.14 -13.76
CA TYR A 245 8.74 -3.86 -12.50
C TYR A 245 9.88 -4.89 -12.57
#